data_dcae601eae720ca2a3cbe805747b54f7
#
_entry.id   dcae601eae720ca2a3cbe805747b54f7
#
_cell.length_a   1.000
_cell.length_b   1.000
_cell.length_c   1.000
_cell.angle_alpha   90.00
_cell.angle_beta   90.00
_cell.angle_gamma   90.00
#
_symmetry.space_group_name_H-M   'P 1'
#
loop_
_entity.id
_entity.type
_entity.pdbx_description
1 polymer ?
#
loop_
_entity_poly.entity_id
_entity_poly.type
_entity_poly.pdbx_seq_one_letter_code
_entity_poly.pdbx_strand_id
1 'polypeptide(L)'
;MAGDVLRRNEQWLNIASSYTKNIGITVILLRPFPAYLRPLVALFLPSVQQMKKQLQFAKDLFAPMVHERRQAALANDPDYTSPDDFLQWMIDLGEEQGETLDPELLAHHMLLLVTLAVVHTSTMALCHNIYDLIVMPEYLEPLREEMKRTLPDGWYKGTQAALVEQHRLDSFMRESQRFGPPGECELCYLSL
;
A
#
# COMPACT_ATOMS: atom_id res chain seq x y z
N MET A 1 6.70 3.31 -5.83
CA MET A 1 5.75 4.24 -5.21
C MET A 1 5.94 5.59 -5.88
N ALA A 2 6.08 6.71 -5.31
CA ALA A 2 6.29 7.99 -5.98
C ALA A 2 7.74 8.50 -5.76
N GLY A 3 8.71 7.72 -6.18
CA GLY A 3 10.13 8.04 -6.16
C GLY A 3 10.81 7.96 -4.78
N ASP A 4 12.13 8.21 -4.77
CA ASP A 4 12.99 8.13 -3.59
C ASP A 4 12.65 9.15 -2.51
N VAL A 5 12.03 10.28 -2.89
CA VAL A 5 11.67 11.37 -1.97
C VAL A 5 10.63 10.91 -0.95
N LEU A 6 9.61 10.16 -1.38
CA LEU A 6 8.56 9.67 -0.48
C LEU A 6 9.02 8.52 0.42
N ARG A 7 9.92 7.69 -0.06
CA ARG A 7 10.46 6.55 0.71
C ARG A 7 11.16 6.99 1.99
N ARG A 8 11.73 8.19 2.01
CA ARG A 8 12.48 8.75 3.16
C ARG A 8 11.73 9.83 3.92
N ASN A 9 10.52 10.16 3.51
CA ASN A 9 9.72 11.18 4.19
C ASN A 9 9.05 10.56 5.44
N GLU A 10 9.61 10.88 6.62
CA GLU A 10 9.10 10.36 7.90
C GLU A 10 7.64 10.76 8.17
N GLN A 11 7.23 11.96 7.75
CA GLN A 11 5.84 12.41 7.92
C GLN A 11 4.89 11.56 7.08
N TRP A 12 5.28 11.26 5.82
CA TRP A 12 4.50 10.38 4.96
C TRP A 12 4.40 8.96 5.55
N LEU A 13 5.50 8.40 6.04
CA LEU A 13 5.52 7.06 6.65
C LEU A 13 4.63 7.00 7.90
N ASN A 14 4.65 8.03 8.73
CA ASN A 14 3.77 8.15 9.90
C ASN A 14 2.29 8.27 9.49
N ILE A 15 1.99 9.03 8.45
CA ILE A 15 0.63 9.14 7.91
C ILE A 15 0.17 7.80 7.34
N ALA A 16 1.00 7.13 6.55
CA ALA A 16 0.69 5.82 5.98
C ALA A 16 0.31 4.80 7.07
N SER A 17 1.03 4.78 8.18
CA SER A 17 0.72 3.89 9.31
C SER A 17 -0.53 4.30 10.08
N SER A 18 -0.69 5.61 10.39
CA SER A 18 -1.75 6.10 11.26
C SER A 18 -3.11 6.25 10.54
N TYR A 19 -3.11 6.46 9.23
CA TYR A 19 -4.33 6.61 8.44
C TYR A 19 -5.20 5.35 8.49
N THR A 20 -4.59 4.19 8.30
CA THR A 20 -5.28 2.89 8.39
C THR A 20 -5.86 2.65 9.79
N LYS A 21 -5.09 2.98 10.84
CA LYS A 21 -5.59 2.90 12.23
C LYS A 21 -6.81 3.80 12.45
N ASN A 22 -6.77 5.02 11.95
CA ASN A 22 -7.88 5.96 12.05
C ASN A 22 -9.13 5.48 11.30
N ILE A 23 -8.96 4.82 10.14
CA ILE A 23 -10.07 4.16 9.43
C ILE A 23 -10.69 3.07 10.32
N GLY A 24 -9.87 2.13 10.84
CA GLY A 24 -10.32 1.04 11.69
C GLY A 24 -11.07 1.55 12.92
N ILE A 25 -10.48 2.49 13.66
CA ILE A 25 -11.11 3.12 14.83
C ILE A 25 -12.45 3.76 14.46
N THR A 26 -12.49 4.49 13.33
CA THR A 26 -13.71 5.16 12.88
C THR A 26 -14.82 4.17 12.56
N VAL A 27 -14.49 3.07 11.86
CA VAL A 27 -15.45 2.02 11.52
C VAL A 27 -16.03 1.39 12.79
N ILE A 28 -15.19 1.06 13.77
CA ILE A 28 -15.63 0.45 15.03
C ILE A 28 -16.52 1.41 15.82
N LEU A 29 -16.11 2.68 15.95
CA LEU A 29 -16.88 3.67 16.72
C LEU A 29 -18.21 4.02 16.05
N LEU A 30 -18.33 3.94 14.73
CA LEU A 30 -19.57 4.18 13.99
C LEU A 30 -20.49 2.95 13.91
N ARG A 31 -19.97 1.74 14.16
CA ARG A 31 -20.74 0.50 14.03
C ARG A 31 -22.02 0.45 14.91
N PRO A 32 -22.00 0.91 16.18
CA PRO A 32 -23.19 0.89 17.03
C PRO A 32 -24.30 1.83 16.59
N PHE A 33 -23.97 2.85 15.77
CA PHE A 33 -24.95 3.87 15.35
C PHE A 33 -25.70 3.46 14.09
N PRO A 34 -27.01 3.73 14.00
CA PRO A 34 -27.78 3.52 12.78
C PRO A 34 -27.26 4.42 11.66
N ALA A 35 -27.44 3.97 10.40
CA ALA A 35 -26.84 4.59 9.21
C ALA A 35 -27.08 6.10 9.09
N TYR A 36 -28.27 6.55 9.46
CA TYR A 36 -28.66 7.97 9.36
C TYR A 36 -27.96 8.89 10.39
N LEU A 37 -27.48 8.34 11.51
CA LEU A 37 -26.74 9.10 12.53
C LEU A 37 -25.23 9.10 12.30
N ARG A 38 -24.71 8.12 11.56
CA ARG A 38 -23.24 7.98 11.33
C ARG A 38 -22.59 9.23 10.77
N PRO A 39 -23.14 9.94 9.76
CA PRO A 39 -22.51 11.15 9.25
C PRO A 39 -22.40 12.25 10.31
N LEU A 40 -23.43 12.38 11.15
CA LEU A 40 -23.44 13.38 12.22
C LEU A 40 -22.39 13.05 13.30
N VAL A 41 -22.36 11.80 13.76
CA VAL A 41 -21.38 11.34 14.75
C VAL A 41 -19.96 11.45 14.20
N ALA A 42 -19.74 11.12 12.93
CA ALA A 42 -18.44 11.20 12.28
C ALA A 42 -17.82 12.61 12.33
N LEU A 43 -18.63 13.65 12.29
CA LEU A 43 -18.14 15.05 12.38
C LEU A 43 -17.42 15.34 13.70
N PHE A 44 -17.81 14.68 14.78
CA PHE A 44 -17.26 14.89 16.11
C PHE A 44 -16.13 13.93 16.47
N LEU A 45 -15.88 12.90 15.64
CA LEU A 45 -14.83 11.92 15.91
C LEU A 45 -13.43 12.49 15.67
N PRO A 46 -12.53 12.43 16.66
CA PRO A 46 -11.13 12.87 16.49
C PRO A 46 -10.41 12.11 15.36
N SER A 47 -10.72 10.81 15.18
CA SER A 47 -10.14 10.00 14.10
C SER A 47 -10.50 10.53 12.73
N VAL A 48 -11.73 10.96 12.49
CA VAL A 48 -12.17 11.58 11.23
C VAL A 48 -11.51 12.92 10.99
N GLN A 49 -11.36 13.75 12.04
CA GLN A 49 -10.64 15.01 11.92
C GLN A 49 -9.16 14.80 11.60
N GLN A 50 -8.55 13.78 12.20
CA GLN A 50 -7.17 13.39 11.91
C GLN A 50 -7.03 12.92 10.47
N MET A 51 -7.94 12.07 9.98
CA MET A 51 -7.95 11.60 8.58
C MET A 51 -8.07 12.77 7.59
N LYS A 52 -8.89 13.77 7.88
CA LYS A 52 -8.98 14.97 7.04
C LYS A 52 -7.65 15.74 6.97
N LYS A 53 -6.94 15.88 8.09
CA LYS A 53 -5.61 16.51 8.12
C LYS A 53 -4.58 15.71 7.33
N GLN A 54 -4.62 14.40 7.46
CA GLN A 54 -3.73 13.48 6.72
C GLN A 54 -4.00 13.53 5.22
N LEU A 55 -5.27 13.60 4.82
CA LEU A 55 -5.65 13.79 3.42
C LEU A 55 -5.18 15.13 2.88
N GLN A 56 -5.33 16.21 3.65
CA GLN A 56 -4.83 17.52 3.23
C GLN A 56 -3.32 17.50 3.03
N PHE A 57 -2.57 16.91 3.96
CA PHE A 57 -1.13 16.74 3.80
C PHE A 57 -0.78 15.94 2.54
N ALA A 58 -1.51 14.87 2.24
CA ALA A 58 -1.29 14.09 1.01
C ALA A 58 -1.55 14.94 -0.24
N LYS A 59 -2.60 15.75 -0.24
CA LYS A 59 -2.88 16.69 -1.35
C LYS A 59 -1.74 17.69 -1.54
N ASP A 60 -1.30 18.32 -0.46
CA ASP A 60 -0.21 19.30 -0.50
C ASP A 60 1.12 18.67 -0.97
N LEU A 61 1.30 17.37 -0.74
CA LEU A 61 2.48 16.63 -1.15
C LEU A 61 2.42 16.17 -2.61
N PHE A 62 1.29 15.59 -3.02
CA PHE A 62 1.17 14.97 -4.34
C PHE A 62 0.76 15.93 -5.46
N ALA A 63 -0.08 16.94 -5.17
CA ALA A 63 -0.57 17.83 -6.21
C ALA A 63 0.56 18.56 -6.97
N PRO A 64 1.58 19.14 -6.31
CA PRO A 64 2.69 19.76 -7.03
C PRO A 64 3.48 18.74 -7.88
N MET A 65 3.67 17.52 -7.38
CA MET A 65 4.37 16.46 -8.14
C MET A 65 3.61 16.08 -9.42
N VAL A 66 2.29 15.99 -9.35
CA VAL A 66 1.45 15.70 -10.53
C VAL A 66 1.53 16.84 -11.53
N HIS A 67 1.47 18.10 -11.08
CA HIS A 67 1.61 19.25 -11.95
C HIS A 67 2.97 19.30 -12.63
N GLU A 68 4.05 19.07 -11.89
CA GLU A 68 5.42 19.05 -12.44
C GLU A 68 5.57 17.97 -13.52
N ARG A 69 5.10 16.76 -13.27
CA ARG A 69 5.17 15.65 -14.23
C ARG A 69 4.37 15.93 -15.49
N ARG A 70 3.16 16.47 -15.37
CA ARG A 70 2.35 16.86 -16.53
C ARG A 70 2.99 17.98 -17.34
N GLN A 71 3.58 18.98 -16.68
CA GLN A 71 4.29 20.04 -17.36
C GLN A 71 5.52 19.51 -18.10
N ALA A 72 6.29 18.62 -17.47
CA ALA A 72 7.45 17.98 -18.11
C ALA A 72 7.05 17.14 -19.33
N ALA A 73 5.96 16.38 -19.24
CA ALA A 73 5.43 15.61 -20.37
C ALA A 73 4.97 16.52 -21.54
N LEU A 74 4.35 17.67 -21.23
CA LEU A 74 3.90 18.63 -22.26
C LEU A 74 5.05 19.39 -22.90
N ALA A 75 6.18 19.55 -22.22
CA ALA A 75 7.36 20.25 -22.74
C ALA A 75 8.05 19.50 -23.89
N ASN A 76 7.69 18.22 -24.13
CA ASN A 76 8.28 17.35 -25.16
C ASN A 76 9.82 17.37 -25.17
N ASP A 77 10.44 17.43 -24.00
CA ASP A 77 11.88 17.37 -23.86
C ASP A 77 12.37 15.95 -24.22
N PRO A 78 13.23 15.79 -25.24
CA PRO A 78 13.74 14.49 -25.66
C PRO A 78 14.55 13.76 -24.57
N ASP A 79 15.07 14.49 -23.59
CA ASP A 79 15.84 13.94 -22.48
C ASP A 79 14.96 13.60 -21.26
N TYR A 80 13.68 13.98 -21.29
CA TYR A 80 12.75 13.64 -20.20
C TYR A 80 12.32 12.17 -20.28
N THR A 81 12.63 11.42 -19.23
CA THR A 81 12.12 10.07 -19.04
C THR A 81 11.11 10.06 -17.90
N SER A 82 9.88 9.65 -18.20
CA SER A 82 8.82 9.51 -17.22
C SER A 82 9.27 8.56 -16.09
N PRO A 83 9.08 8.91 -14.82
CA PRO A 83 9.41 8.01 -13.72
C PRO A 83 8.57 6.73 -13.78
N ASP A 84 9.22 5.57 -13.65
CA ASP A 84 8.54 4.28 -13.56
C ASP A 84 8.07 4.02 -12.12
N ASP A 85 6.97 4.67 -11.72
CA ASP A 85 6.41 4.52 -10.38
C ASP A 85 4.86 4.53 -10.39
N PHE A 86 4.28 4.11 -9.26
CA PHE A 86 2.84 3.96 -9.12
C PHE A 86 2.05 5.26 -9.38
N LEU A 87 2.60 6.42 -8.99
CA LEU A 87 1.96 7.70 -9.26
C LEU A 87 1.87 7.97 -10.77
N GLN A 88 2.94 7.67 -11.50
CA GLN A 88 2.97 7.82 -12.95
C GLN A 88 1.98 6.89 -13.63
N TRP A 89 1.96 5.63 -13.23
CA TRP A 89 0.98 4.67 -13.77
C TRP A 89 -0.47 5.11 -13.57
N MET A 90 -0.78 5.76 -12.44
CA MET A 90 -2.13 6.32 -12.23
C MET A 90 -2.41 7.53 -13.13
N ILE A 91 -1.41 8.37 -13.39
CA ILE A 91 -1.54 9.48 -14.33
C ILE A 91 -1.80 8.95 -15.74
N ASP A 92 -0.97 8.03 -16.20
CA ASP A 92 -1.04 7.43 -17.54
C ASP A 92 -2.37 6.70 -17.75
N LEU A 93 -2.83 5.93 -16.76
CA LEU A 93 -4.12 5.24 -16.82
C LEU A 93 -5.30 6.21 -16.95
N GLY A 94 -5.25 7.35 -16.26
CA GLY A 94 -6.28 8.39 -16.40
C GLY A 94 -6.29 8.99 -17.79
N GLU A 95 -5.11 9.28 -18.35
CA GLU A 95 -4.97 9.85 -19.68
C GLU A 95 -5.42 8.86 -20.78
N GLU A 96 -5.10 7.57 -20.65
CA GLU A 96 -5.57 6.51 -21.55
C GLU A 96 -7.11 6.39 -21.57
N GLN A 97 -7.76 6.66 -20.45
CA GLN A 97 -9.23 6.66 -20.34
C GLN A 97 -9.86 7.98 -20.81
N GLY A 98 -9.04 8.95 -21.23
CA GLY A 98 -9.51 10.28 -21.66
C GLY A 98 -9.95 11.17 -20.48
N GLU A 99 -9.61 10.78 -19.25
CA GLU A 99 -9.91 11.51 -18.04
C GLU A 99 -8.64 12.15 -17.48
N THR A 100 -8.59 13.48 -17.48
CA THR A 100 -7.54 14.19 -16.75
C THR A 100 -7.91 14.18 -15.26
N LEU A 101 -7.40 13.19 -14.53
CA LEU A 101 -7.66 13.06 -13.10
C LEU A 101 -7.19 14.32 -12.35
N ASP A 102 -8.07 14.86 -11.50
CA ASP A 102 -7.74 15.96 -10.62
C ASP A 102 -6.56 15.57 -9.70
N PRO A 103 -5.51 16.41 -9.57
CA PRO A 103 -4.36 16.14 -8.69
C PRO A 103 -4.76 15.86 -7.23
N GLU A 104 -5.82 16.48 -6.74
CA GLU A 104 -6.30 16.21 -5.38
C GLU A 104 -6.98 14.84 -5.26
N LEU A 105 -7.68 14.41 -6.30
CA LEU A 105 -8.27 13.08 -6.35
C LEU A 105 -7.19 12.00 -6.45
N LEU A 106 -6.15 12.23 -7.25
CA LEU A 106 -4.96 11.37 -7.31
C LEU A 106 -4.30 11.24 -5.94
N ALA A 107 -4.11 12.34 -5.22
CA ALA A 107 -3.54 12.33 -3.87
C ALA A 107 -4.39 11.49 -2.90
N HIS A 108 -5.70 11.57 -2.99
CA HIS A 108 -6.61 10.73 -2.20
C HIS A 108 -6.47 9.25 -2.54
N HIS A 109 -6.44 8.90 -3.81
CA HIS A 109 -6.23 7.52 -4.25
C HIS A 109 -4.87 6.99 -3.81
N MET A 110 -3.80 7.79 -3.96
CA MET A 110 -2.46 7.43 -3.49
C MET A 110 -2.45 7.14 -1.99
N LEU A 111 -3.07 8.02 -1.18
CA LEU A 111 -3.15 7.80 0.25
C LEU A 111 -3.92 6.50 0.57
N LEU A 112 -5.11 6.32 -0.01
CA LEU A 112 -5.97 5.18 0.28
C LEU A 112 -5.36 3.86 -0.21
N LEU A 113 -4.94 3.80 -1.48
CA LEU A 113 -4.41 2.57 -2.08
C LEU A 113 -3.08 2.16 -1.47
N VAL A 114 -2.14 3.12 -1.31
CA VAL A 114 -0.82 2.80 -0.76
C VAL A 114 -0.91 2.40 0.70
N THR A 115 -1.68 3.13 1.52
CA THR A 115 -1.72 2.88 2.97
C THR A 115 -2.58 1.67 3.32
N LEU A 116 -3.78 1.57 2.78
CA LEU A 116 -4.73 0.52 3.12
C LEU A 116 -4.49 -0.77 2.31
N ALA A 117 -4.44 -0.64 0.97
CA ALA A 117 -4.41 -1.82 0.12
C ALA A 117 -3.02 -2.45 0.01
N VAL A 118 -1.94 -1.65 -0.01
CA VAL A 118 -0.59 -2.17 -0.25
C VAL A 118 0.18 -2.40 1.05
N VAL A 119 0.42 -1.34 1.83
CA VAL A 119 1.31 -1.42 2.99
C VAL A 119 0.75 -2.35 4.05
N HIS A 120 -0.51 -2.17 4.41
CA HIS A 120 -1.09 -2.89 5.55
C HIS A 120 -1.26 -4.38 5.26
N THR A 121 -1.88 -4.73 4.15
CA THR A 121 -2.13 -6.13 3.77
C THR A 121 -0.83 -6.89 3.50
N SER A 122 0.13 -6.28 2.79
CA SER A 122 1.43 -6.92 2.52
C SER A 122 2.23 -7.15 3.79
N THR A 123 2.22 -6.19 4.72
CA THR A 123 2.91 -6.34 6.01
C THR A 123 2.30 -7.46 6.83
N MET A 124 0.97 -7.54 6.92
CA MET A 124 0.29 -8.61 7.63
C MET A 124 0.60 -9.98 7.03
N ALA A 125 0.48 -10.13 5.71
CA ALA A 125 0.82 -11.37 5.02
C ALA A 125 2.27 -11.79 5.29
N LEU A 126 3.22 -10.84 5.24
CA LEU A 126 4.62 -11.12 5.52
C LEU A 126 4.84 -11.56 6.98
N CYS A 127 4.20 -10.89 7.95
CA CYS A 127 4.31 -11.26 9.35
C CYS A 127 3.79 -12.68 9.60
N HIS A 128 2.63 -13.06 9.03
CA HIS A 128 2.08 -14.40 9.14
C HIS A 128 3.04 -15.43 8.55
N ASN A 129 3.56 -15.20 7.34
CA ASN A 129 4.55 -16.09 6.73
C ASN A 129 5.79 -16.29 7.61
N ILE A 130 6.28 -15.22 8.26
CA ILE A 130 7.43 -15.31 9.17
C ILE A 130 7.06 -16.12 10.44
N TYR A 131 5.88 -15.91 11.03
CA TYR A 131 5.44 -16.68 12.18
C TYR A 131 5.27 -18.17 11.84
N ASP A 132 4.69 -18.48 10.70
CA ASP A 132 4.55 -19.86 10.24
C ASP A 132 5.91 -20.54 9.99
N LEU A 133 6.90 -19.81 9.44
CA LEU A 133 8.27 -20.31 9.30
C LEU A 133 8.98 -20.54 10.64
N ILE A 134 8.67 -19.75 11.67
CA ILE A 134 9.22 -19.98 13.02
C ILE A 134 8.62 -21.23 13.64
N VAL A 135 7.32 -21.47 13.43
CA VAL A 135 6.62 -22.63 13.98
C VAL A 135 6.93 -23.91 13.20
N MET A 136 7.18 -23.80 11.91
CA MET A 136 7.46 -24.91 10.98
C MET A 136 8.81 -24.73 10.29
N PRO A 137 9.94 -24.84 11.05
CA PRO A 137 11.27 -24.56 10.54
C PRO A 137 11.74 -25.52 9.43
N GLU A 138 11.10 -26.69 9.30
CA GLU A 138 11.37 -27.66 8.25
C GLU A 138 11.15 -27.14 6.83
N TYR A 139 10.32 -26.11 6.65
CA TYR A 139 10.12 -25.47 5.35
C TYR A 139 11.25 -24.49 4.97
N LEU A 140 12.06 -24.04 5.93
CA LEU A 140 13.04 -22.99 5.71
C LEU A 140 14.11 -23.37 4.69
N GLU A 141 14.73 -24.57 4.82
CA GLU A 141 15.78 -25.01 3.90
C GLU A 141 15.23 -25.32 2.49
N PRO A 142 14.12 -26.01 2.32
CA PRO A 142 13.52 -26.18 0.98
C PRO A 142 13.20 -24.88 0.25
N LEU A 143 12.75 -23.85 0.99
CA LEU A 143 12.48 -22.54 0.41
C LEU A 143 13.78 -21.81 0.02
N ARG A 144 14.80 -21.87 0.88
CA ARG A 144 16.12 -21.31 0.59
C ARG A 144 16.80 -21.96 -0.61
N GLU A 145 16.68 -23.26 -0.76
CA GLU A 145 17.21 -24.00 -1.92
C GLU A 145 16.52 -23.56 -3.22
N GLU A 146 15.19 -23.41 -3.19
CA GLU A 146 14.43 -22.89 -4.32
C GLU A 146 14.88 -21.48 -4.69
N MET A 147 14.99 -20.59 -3.72
CA MET A 147 15.46 -19.21 -3.93
C MET A 147 16.88 -19.15 -4.50
N LYS A 148 17.81 -19.96 -3.99
CA LYS A 148 19.19 -20.03 -4.54
C LYS A 148 19.21 -20.52 -5.99
N ARG A 149 18.32 -21.45 -6.34
CA ARG A 149 18.21 -21.98 -7.70
C ARG A 149 17.63 -20.97 -8.67
N THR A 150 16.55 -20.27 -8.28
CA THR A 150 15.83 -19.32 -9.14
C THR A 150 16.46 -17.94 -9.19
N LEU A 151 17.25 -17.57 -8.17
CA LEU A 151 17.93 -16.29 -8.04
C LEU A 151 19.43 -16.46 -7.76
N PRO A 152 20.20 -17.12 -8.67
CA PRO A 152 21.62 -17.43 -8.44
C PRO A 152 22.48 -16.16 -8.26
N ASP A 153 22.11 -15.08 -8.91
CA ASP A 153 22.81 -13.78 -8.86
C ASP A 153 22.26 -12.83 -7.76
N GLY A 154 21.34 -13.31 -6.93
CA GLY A 154 20.72 -12.56 -5.85
C GLY A 154 19.53 -11.70 -6.29
N TRP A 155 18.88 -11.08 -5.32
CA TRP A 155 17.64 -10.32 -5.49
C TRP A 155 17.71 -9.16 -6.48
N TYR A 156 18.84 -8.50 -6.56
CA TYR A 156 19.02 -7.32 -7.42
C TYR A 156 18.97 -7.63 -8.93
N LYS A 157 19.16 -8.90 -9.29
CA LYS A 157 19.05 -9.38 -10.68
C LYS A 157 17.82 -10.27 -10.90
N GLY A 158 16.94 -10.34 -9.91
CA GLY A 158 15.71 -11.12 -10.00
C GLY A 158 14.78 -10.59 -11.10
N THR A 159 14.38 -11.46 -11.99
CA THR A 159 13.38 -11.17 -13.03
C THR A 159 12.01 -11.64 -12.58
N GLN A 160 10.95 -11.11 -13.19
CA GLN A 160 9.59 -11.59 -12.96
C GLN A 160 9.46 -13.09 -13.27
N ALA A 161 10.14 -13.57 -14.30
CA ALA A 161 10.18 -15.00 -14.65
C ALA A 161 10.77 -15.86 -13.52
N ALA A 162 11.86 -15.41 -12.89
CA ALA A 162 12.48 -16.10 -11.76
C ALA A 162 11.56 -16.16 -10.53
N LEU A 163 10.73 -15.13 -10.31
CA LEU A 163 9.74 -15.14 -9.23
C LEU A 163 8.60 -16.14 -9.50
N VAL A 164 8.15 -16.27 -10.74
CA VAL A 164 7.11 -17.25 -11.14
C VAL A 164 7.56 -18.68 -10.95
N GLU A 165 8.86 -18.96 -11.03
CA GLU A 165 9.43 -20.29 -10.79
C GLU A 165 9.52 -20.70 -9.32
N GLN A 166 9.21 -19.82 -8.39
CA GLN A 166 9.24 -20.07 -6.93
C GLN A 166 7.95 -20.77 -6.47
N HIS A 167 7.69 -21.96 -6.93
CA HIS A 167 6.44 -22.70 -6.66
C HIS A 167 6.26 -23.13 -5.20
N ARG A 168 7.35 -23.46 -4.50
CA ARG A 168 7.29 -23.81 -3.08
C ARG A 168 6.97 -22.60 -2.22
N LEU A 169 7.60 -21.45 -2.54
CA LEU A 169 7.31 -20.20 -1.85
C LEU A 169 5.86 -19.76 -2.09
N ASP A 170 5.38 -19.80 -3.33
CA ASP A 170 3.98 -19.48 -3.65
C ASP A 170 3.00 -20.41 -2.90
N SER A 171 3.26 -21.71 -2.87
CA SER A 171 2.43 -22.68 -2.15
C SER A 171 2.44 -22.43 -0.64
N PHE A 172 3.60 -22.15 -0.06
CA PHE A 172 3.74 -21.81 1.35
C PHE A 172 2.98 -20.55 1.71
N MET A 173 3.11 -19.48 0.92
CA MET A 173 2.41 -18.22 1.14
C MET A 173 0.89 -18.38 1.05
N ARG A 174 0.39 -19.16 0.09
CA ARG A 174 -1.04 -19.45 -0.06
C ARG A 174 -1.58 -20.23 1.14
N GLU A 175 -0.83 -21.20 1.63
CA GLU A 175 -1.24 -21.98 2.80
C GLU A 175 -1.20 -21.14 4.09
N SER A 176 -0.18 -20.33 4.28
CA SER A 176 -0.12 -19.36 5.38
C SER A 176 -1.34 -18.41 5.38
N GLN A 177 -1.69 -17.87 4.21
CA GLN A 177 -2.87 -17.01 4.06
C GLN A 177 -4.20 -17.75 4.26
N ARG A 178 -4.24 -19.05 4.02
CA ARG A 178 -5.43 -19.87 4.26
C ARG A 178 -5.67 -20.07 5.76
N PHE A 179 -4.61 -20.20 6.56
CA PHE A 179 -4.71 -20.33 8.02
C PHE A 179 -4.90 -19.00 8.72
N GLY A 180 -4.28 -17.93 8.22
CA GLY A 180 -4.34 -16.58 8.76
C GLY A 180 -4.73 -15.56 7.68
N PRO A 181 -6.00 -15.51 7.24
CA PRO A 181 -6.41 -14.58 6.22
C PRO A 181 -6.24 -13.13 6.69
N PRO A 182 -5.74 -12.23 5.83
CA PRO A 182 -5.64 -10.81 6.14
C PRO A 182 -7.02 -10.25 6.52
N GLY A 183 -7.16 -9.69 7.71
CA GLY A 183 -8.41 -9.12 8.22
C GLY A 183 -9.01 -9.84 9.43
N GLU A 184 -8.76 -11.13 9.64
CA GLU A 184 -9.21 -11.80 10.87
C GLU A 184 -8.40 -11.36 12.10
N CYS A 185 -7.10 -11.11 11.94
CA CYS A 185 -6.24 -10.61 13.01
C CYS A 185 -6.58 -9.20 13.49
N GLU A 186 -7.12 -8.32 12.64
CA GLU A 186 -7.52 -6.98 13.08
C GLU A 186 -8.63 -7.03 14.12
N LEU A 187 -9.55 -7.97 14.00
CA LEU A 187 -10.63 -8.15 14.98
C LEU A 187 -10.13 -8.73 16.31
N CYS A 188 -9.08 -9.55 16.31
CA CYS A 188 -8.48 -10.11 17.52
C CYS A 188 -7.66 -9.07 18.31
N TYR A 189 -6.92 -8.18 17.63
CA TYR A 189 -6.14 -7.12 18.30
C TYR A 189 -7.00 -5.97 18.85
N LEU A 190 -8.24 -5.83 18.39
CA LEU A 190 -9.17 -4.80 18.85
C LEU A 190 -10.12 -5.31 19.94
N SER A 191 -10.04 -6.59 20.30
CA SER A 191 -10.79 -7.21 21.42
C SER A 191 -9.96 -7.32 22.70
N LEU A 192 -8.71 -6.88 22.72
CA LEU A 192 -7.84 -6.75 23.88
C LEU A 192 -7.64 -5.27 24.23
#